data_b4c3a33e344cf27b9fd0ca0ac1100f47
#
_entry.id   b4c3a33e344cf27b9fd0ca0ac1100f47
#
_cell.length_a   1.000
_cell.length_b   1.000
_cell.length_c   1.000
_cell.angle_alpha   90.00
_cell.angle_beta   90.00
_cell.angle_gamma   90.00
#
_symmetry.space_group_name_H-M   'P 1'
#
loop_
_entity.id
_entity.type
_entity.pdbx_description
1 polymer ?
#
loop_
_entity_poly.entity_id
_entity_poly.type
_entity_poly.pdbx_seq_one_letter_code
_entity_poly.pdbx_strand_id
1 'polypeptide(L)'
;QDGCFAPLRTDCKMVGEVKEISNGVKVLYEDNHIIVAIKPAGVLSQSDGSSAPDMLTILKAYIKEEYSKPGEVYLGLLHRLDRPVSGVMVFARTSKAASRLSEQIRTRKVEKIYRCVVNGVLEGEGRLENFISKDENRNIVTVIDKEKPGFKASYLDYKALASKEGLTMVEV
;
A
#
# COMPACT_ATOMS: atom_id res chain seq x y z
N GLN A 1 8.43 33.08 1.72
CA GLN A 1 7.05 32.75 2.14
C GLN A 1 6.91 31.25 1.99
N ASP A 2 6.96 30.59 3.12
CA ASP A 2 7.05 29.14 3.26
C ASP A 2 5.70 28.50 2.92
N GLY A 3 5.56 28.01 1.68
CA GLY A 3 4.46 27.15 1.27
C GLY A 3 4.62 25.75 1.85
N CYS A 4 4.39 25.62 3.15
CA CYS A 4 4.31 24.34 3.82
C CYS A 4 3.12 23.57 3.23
N PHE A 5 3.35 22.40 2.67
CA PHE A 5 2.27 21.47 2.36
C PHE A 5 1.46 21.25 3.63
N ALA A 6 0.17 21.52 3.58
CA ALA A 6 -0.70 21.31 4.72
C ALA A 6 -0.54 19.88 5.24
N PRO A 7 -0.43 19.68 6.56
CA PRO A 7 -0.34 18.35 7.11
C PRO A 7 -1.60 17.55 6.73
N LEU A 8 -1.38 16.26 6.48
CA LEU A 8 -2.47 15.29 6.27
C LEU A 8 -3.56 15.52 7.31
N ARG A 9 -4.82 15.67 6.86
CA ARG A 9 -5.96 15.67 7.78
C ARG A 9 -5.95 14.39 8.58
N THR A 10 -5.65 14.50 9.86
CA THR A 10 -5.67 13.42 10.85
C THR A 10 -7.04 13.31 11.52
N ASP A 11 -8.13 13.45 10.75
CA ASP A 11 -9.49 13.35 11.29
C ASP A 11 -9.93 11.90 11.53
N CYS A 12 -9.05 10.93 11.24
CA CYS A 12 -9.24 9.57 11.69
C CYS A 12 -8.91 9.53 13.20
N LYS A 13 -9.91 9.36 14.05
CA LYS A 13 -9.70 8.95 15.44
C LYS A 13 -8.97 7.62 15.44
N MET A 14 -7.63 7.68 15.39
CA MET A 14 -6.81 6.50 15.60
C MET A 14 -7.08 6.05 17.04
N VAL A 15 -7.66 4.88 17.16
CA VAL A 15 -7.90 4.24 18.44
C VAL A 15 -6.57 3.61 18.86
N GLY A 16 -5.78 4.36 19.62
CA GLY A 16 -4.54 3.86 20.20
C GLY A 16 -3.30 4.75 19.90
N GLU A 17 -2.27 4.55 20.68
CA GLU A 17 -0.96 5.15 20.48
C GLU A 17 -0.24 4.48 19.32
N VAL A 18 0.33 5.25 18.39
CA VAL A 18 1.14 4.72 17.28
C VAL A 18 2.39 4.10 17.85
N LYS A 19 2.58 2.81 17.63
CA LYS A 19 3.70 2.05 18.17
C LYS A 19 4.75 1.84 17.08
N GLU A 20 5.92 2.41 17.27
CA GLU A 20 7.06 2.17 16.38
C GLU A 20 7.79 0.88 16.81
N ILE A 21 8.02 -0.01 15.85
CA ILE A 21 8.69 -1.29 16.02
C ILE A 21 9.95 -1.36 15.14
N SER A 22 10.54 -2.53 14.97
CA SER A 22 11.80 -2.68 14.22
C SER A 22 11.69 -2.18 12.76
N ASN A 23 12.82 -1.76 12.20
CA ASN A 23 12.94 -1.26 10.81
C ASN A 23 12.06 -0.05 10.47
N GLY A 24 11.66 0.77 11.46
CA GLY A 24 10.83 1.95 11.26
C GLY A 24 9.37 1.66 10.91
N VAL A 25 8.92 0.41 11.08
CA VAL A 25 7.52 0.02 10.90
C VAL A 25 6.70 0.61 12.04
N LYS A 26 5.58 1.25 11.71
CA LYS A 26 4.65 1.83 12.69
C LYS A 26 3.32 1.11 12.67
N VAL A 27 2.94 0.53 13.79
CA VAL A 27 1.62 -0.08 13.99
C VAL A 27 0.63 1.03 14.31
N LEU A 28 -0.41 1.17 13.50
CA LEU A 28 -1.45 2.19 13.63
C LEU A 28 -2.68 1.68 14.38
N TYR A 29 -2.98 0.41 14.19
CA TYR A 29 -4.14 -0.25 14.79
C TYR A 29 -3.90 -1.75 14.84
N GLU A 30 -4.37 -2.40 15.89
CA GLU A 30 -4.44 -3.85 15.99
C GLU A 30 -5.60 -4.30 16.86
N ASP A 31 -6.18 -5.43 16.49
CA ASP A 31 -7.16 -6.17 17.26
C ASP A 31 -6.94 -7.69 17.08
N ASN A 32 -7.92 -8.49 17.50
CA ASN A 32 -7.85 -9.95 17.38
C ASN A 32 -7.91 -10.46 15.93
N HIS A 33 -8.28 -9.62 14.96
CA HIS A 33 -8.56 -9.99 13.58
C HIS A 33 -7.61 -9.40 12.57
N ILE A 34 -7.17 -8.14 12.80
CA ILE A 34 -6.31 -7.40 11.87
C ILE A 34 -5.17 -6.68 12.59
N ILE A 35 -4.15 -6.36 11.84
CA ILE A 35 -3.13 -5.38 12.21
C ILE A 35 -2.92 -4.44 11.02
N VAL A 36 -2.89 -3.14 11.29
CA VAL A 36 -2.67 -2.07 10.33
C VAL A 36 -1.35 -1.40 10.64
N ALA A 37 -0.46 -1.35 9.66
CA ALA A 37 0.87 -0.79 9.87
C ALA A 37 1.34 0.04 8.67
N ILE A 38 2.20 1.01 8.92
CA ILE A 38 2.91 1.74 7.85
C ILE A 38 4.14 0.92 7.45
N LYS A 39 4.20 0.56 6.18
CA LYS A 39 5.39 0.02 5.53
C LYS A 39 6.32 1.18 5.17
N PRO A 40 7.55 1.25 5.69
CA PRO A 40 8.52 2.21 5.23
C PRO A 40 8.99 1.92 3.79
N ALA A 41 9.50 2.94 3.10
CA ALA A 41 10.23 2.74 1.86
C ALA A 41 11.49 1.88 2.12
N GLY A 42 11.82 0.99 1.18
CA GLY A 42 12.96 0.07 1.31
C GLY A 42 12.64 -1.28 1.95
N VAL A 43 11.56 -1.39 2.76
CA VAL A 43 11.07 -2.65 3.33
C VAL A 43 10.20 -3.39 2.32
N LEU A 44 10.37 -4.70 2.20
CA LEU A 44 9.52 -5.56 1.36
C LEU A 44 8.15 -5.81 2.01
N SER A 45 7.11 -6.02 1.21
CA SER A 45 5.80 -6.45 1.74
C SER A 45 5.83 -7.90 2.24
N GLN A 46 6.59 -8.75 1.58
CA GLN A 46 6.90 -10.14 1.94
C GLN A 46 8.30 -10.48 1.46
N SER A 47 8.91 -11.51 2.03
CA SER A 47 10.22 -12.00 1.60
C SER A 47 10.21 -12.38 0.11
N ASP A 48 11.27 -12.02 -0.59
CA ASP A 48 11.58 -12.40 -1.97
C ASP A 48 12.72 -13.45 -2.03
N GLY A 49 13.08 -14.02 -0.87
CA GLY A 49 14.20 -14.96 -0.72
C GLY A 49 15.54 -14.28 -0.43
N SER A 50 15.61 -12.95 -0.47
CA SER A 50 16.79 -12.20 -0.04
C SER A 50 16.82 -12.03 1.50
N SER A 51 17.92 -11.47 2.01
CA SER A 51 18.05 -11.09 3.43
C SER A 51 17.41 -9.73 3.76
N ALA A 52 16.72 -9.11 2.80
CA ALA A 52 16.08 -7.82 3.02
C ALA A 52 14.91 -7.94 4.02
N PRO A 53 14.72 -6.95 4.91
CA PRO A 53 13.62 -6.95 5.85
C PRO A 53 12.26 -6.88 5.12
N ASP A 54 11.29 -7.63 5.62
CA ASP A 54 9.93 -7.65 5.08
C ASP A 54 8.88 -7.52 6.19
N MET A 55 7.71 -6.97 5.81
CA MET A 55 6.62 -6.66 6.73
C MET A 55 6.07 -7.90 7.45
N LEU A 56 5.94 -9.03 6.75
CA LEU A 56 5.40 -10.25 7.37
C LEU A 56 6.31 -10.75 8.48
N THR A 57 7.60 -10.83 8.23
CA THR A 57 8.59 -11.28 9.22
C THR A 57 8.64 -10.32 10.42
N ILE A 58 8.70 -9.01 10.17
CA ILE A 58 8.74 -7.99 11.22
C ILE A 58 7.49 -8.04 12.09
N LEU A 59 6.30 -8.05 11.49
CA LEU A 59 5.04 -8.04 12.24
C LEU A 59 4.77 -9.37 12.95
N LYS A 60 5.19 -10.52 12.41
CA LYS A 60 5.10 -11.81 13.10
C LYS A 60 5.98 -11.83 14.35
N ALA A 61 7.21 -11.32 14.25
CA ALA A 61 8.11 -11.20 15.40
C ALA A 61 7.51 -10.30 16.48
N TYR A 62 7.03 -9.14 16.11
CA TYR A 62 6.32 -8.21 16.99
C TYR A 62 5.12 -8.86 17.70
N ILE A 63 4.22 -9.51 16.96
CA ILE A 63 3.05 -10.19 17.55
C ILE A 63 3.46 -11.32 18.49
N LYS A 64 4.52 -12.05 18.15
CA LYS A 64 5.02 -13.14 18.98
C LYS A 64 5.53 -12.64 20.33
N GLU A 65 6.30 -11.57 20.33
CA GLU A 65 6.85 -10.94 21.52
C GLU A 65 5.76 -10.26 22.36
N GLU A 66 4.98 -9.37 21.77
CA GLU A 66 3.95 -8.56 22.43
C GLU A 66 2.89 -9.41 23.14
N TYR A 67 2.50 -10.53 22.52
CA TYR A 67 1.46 -11.42 23.05
C TYR A 67 2.02 -12.73 23.64
N SER A 68 3.34 -12.85 23.83
CA SER A 68 4.02 -14.03 24.38
C SER A 68 3.52 -15.34 23.75
N LYS A 69 3.34 -15.35 22.41
CA LYS A 69 2.77 -16.52 21.73
C LYS A 69 3.77 -17.68 21.64
N PRO A 70 3.41 -18.89 22.14
CA PRO A 70 4.36 -20.01 22.22
C PRO A 70 4.67 -20.68 20.87
N GLY A 71 3.90 -20.40 19.82
CA GLY A 71 4.03 -21.07 18.51
C GLY A 71 4.25 -20.12 17.34
N GLU A 72 3.98 -20.62 16.14
CA GLU A 72 3.99 -19.83 14.93
C GLU A 72 2.82 -18.84 14.90
N VAL A 73 3.13 -17.61 14.48
CA VAL A 73 2.15 -16.56 14.33
C VAL A 73 1.59 -16.61 12.90
N TYR A 74 0.28 -16.81 12.80
CA TYR A 74 -0.41 -16.60 11.51
C TYR A 74 -0.54 -15.11 11.22
N LEU A 75 -0.16 -14.71 10.00
CA LEU A 75 -0.39 -13.38 9.48
C LEU A 75 -0.63 -13.47 7.97
N GLY A 76 -1.84 -13.11 7.54
CA GLY A 76 -2.27 -13.14 6.15
C GLY A 76 -1.96 -11.83 5.43
N LEU A 77 -1.22 -11.91 4.33
CA LEU A 77 -0.96 -10.79 3.43
C LEU A 77 -2.17 -10.59 2.52
N LEU A 78 -2.77 -9.40 2.53
CA LEU A 78 -3.98 -9.09 1.78
C LEU A 78 -3.70 -8.31 0.48
N HIS A 79 -2.68 -7.48 0.50
CA HIS A 79 -2.21 -6.67 -0.63
C HIS A 79 -0.72 -6.37 -0.46
N ARG A 80 -0.09 -5.84 -1.50
CA ARG A 80 1.33 -5.51 -1.50
C ARG A 80 1.54 -4.06 -1.92
N LEU A 81 2.61 -3.48 -1.41
CA LEU A 81 3.23 -2.26 -1.90
C LEU A 81 4.64 -2.61 -2.40
N ASP A 82 5.08 -1.96 -3.45
CA ASP A 82 6.43 -2.15 -3.97
C ASP A 82 7.49 -1.69 -2.97
N ARG A 83 8.69 -2.23 -3.08
CA ARG A 83 9.78 -1.95 -2.15
C ARG A 83 10.05 -0.46 -1.93
N PRO A 84 10.16 0.40 -2.97
CA PRO A 84 10.43 1.83 -2.80
C PRO A 84 9.22 2.62 -2.29
N VAL A 85 8.01 2.04 -2.30
CA VAL A 85 6.78 2.73 -1.89
C VAL A 85 6.56 2.57 -0.39
N SER A 86 6.27 3.66 0.29
CA SER A 86 5.77 3.67 1.67
C SER A 86 4.25 3.77 1.70
N GLY A 87 3.62 3.29 2.78
CA GLY A 87 2.17 3.44 2.93
C GLY A 87 1.55 2.47 3.92
N VAL A 88 0.25 2.64 4.12
CA VAL A 88 -0.54 1.83 5.04
C VAL A 88 -0.80 0.45 4.43
N MET A 89 -0.57 -0.58 5.21
CA MET A 89 -0.88 -1.97 4.87
C MET A 89 -1.74 -2.60 5.96
N VAL A 90 -2.70 -3.42 5.53
CA VAL A 90 -3.57 -4.20 6.40
C VAL A 90 -3.21 -5.67 6.28
N PHE A 91 -3.06 -6.33 7.42
CA PHE A 91 -2.78 -7.77 7.51
C PHE A 91 -3.85 -8.46 8.36
N ALA A 92 -4.18 -9.69 8.01
CA ALA A 92 -5.15 -10.47 8.76
C ALA A 92 -4.46 -11.34 9.82
N ARG A 93 -4.89 -11.27 11.07
CA ARG A 93 -4.39 -12.08 12.19
C ARG A 93 -5.09 -13.43 12.29
N THR A 94 -6.14 -13.66 11.49
CA THR A 94 -6.87 -14.94 11.40
C THR A 94 -7.20 -15.30 9.95
N SER A 95 -7.31 -16.59 9.64
CA SER A 95 -7.71 -17.06 8.30
C SER A 95 -9.10 -16.58 7.91
N LYS A 96 -10.03 -16.48 8.86
CA LYS A 96 -11.38 -15.96 8.64
C LYS A 96 -11.37 -14.48 8.24
N ALA A 97 -10.55 -13.65 8.90
CA ALA A 97 -10.37 -12.24 8.53
C ALA A 97 -9.69 -12.13 7.16
N ALA A 98 -8.68 -12.97 6.87
CA ALA A 98 -8.01 -13.01 5.59
C ALA A 98 -9.00 -13.29 4.44
N SER A 99 -9.83 -14.30 4.58
CA SER A 99 -10.84 -14.66 3.57
C SER A 99 -11.82 -13.50 3.31
N ARG A 100 -12.36 -12.88 4.38
CA ARG A 100 -13.34 -11.79 4.27
C ARG A 100 -12.74 -10.53 3.62
N LEU A 101 -11.54 -10.13 4.04
CA LEU A 101 -10.88 -8.93 3.52
C LEU A 101 -10.39 -9.15 2.09
N SER A 102 -9.87 -10.34 1.75
CA SER A 102 -9.49 -10.68 0.38
C SER A 102 -10.69 -10.59 -0.56
N GLU A 103 -11.86 -11.05 -0.11
CA GLU A 103 -13.11 -10.93 -0.89
C GLU A 103 -13.51 -9.47 -1.10
N GLN A 104 -13.44 -8.63 -0.07
CA GLN A 104 -13.73 -7.20 -0.19
C GLN A 104 -12.77 -6.49 -1.16
N ILE A 105 -11.47 -6.83 -1.12
CA ILE A 105 -10.47 -6.30 -2.05
C ILE A 105 -10.77 -6.79 -3.48
N ARG A 106 -11.06 -8.07 -3.66
CA ARG A 106 -11.38 -8.68 -4.95
C ARG A 106 -12.64 -8.06 -5.58
N THR A 107 -13.64 -7.78 -4.77
CA THR A 107 -14.91 -7.17 -5.21
C THR A 107 -14.86 -5.64 -5.25
N ARG A 108 -13.67 -5.03 -5.11
CA ARG A 108 -13.44 -3.57 -5.14
C ARG A 108 -14.30 -2.79 -4.13
N LYS A 109 -14.61 -3.38 -2.98
CA LYS A 109 -15.30 -2.72 -1.87
C LYS A 109 -14.35 -1.91 -0.97
N VAL A 110 -13.04 -2.11 -1.13
CA VAL A 110 -12.00 -1.35 -0.44
C VAL A 110 -11.51 -0.28 -1.38
N GLU A 111 -11.66 0.96 -1.00
CA GLU A 111 -11.06 2.10 -1.68
C GLU A 111 -9.57 2.15 -1.39
N LYS A 112 -8.77 2.41 -2.42
CA LYS A 112 -7.32 2.53 -2.30
C LYS A 112 -6.91 3.89 -2.83
N ILE A 113 -6.35 4.70 -1.97
CA ILE A 113 -5.91 6.05 -2.30
C ILE A 113 -4.39 6.09 -2.19
N TYR A 114 -3.74 6.56 -3.24
CA TYR A 114 -2.30 6.76 -3.28
C TYR A 114 -1.98 8.21 -3.59
N ARG A 115 -0.79 8.64 -3.20
CA ARG A 115 -0.26 9.94 -3.57
C ARG A 115 1.10 9.76 -4.22
N CYS A 116 1.32 10.46 -5.31
CA CYS A 116 2.59 10.48 -6.01
C CYS A 116 2.93 11.90 -6.45
N VAL A 117 4.19 12.10 -6.81
CA VAL A 117 4.66 13.34 -7.43
C VAL A 117 5.01 13.02 -8.88
N VAL A 118 4.48 13.81 -9.79
CA VAL A 118 4.74 13.69 -11.22
C VAL A 118 5.47 14.93 -11.75
N ASN A 119 6.26 14.75 -12.80
CA ASN A 119 6.88 15.86 -13.50
C ASN A 119 5.84 16.60 -14.35
N GLY A 120 5.95 17.91 -14.40
CA GLY A 120 5.04 18.78 -15.12
C GLY A 120 3.97 19.40 -14.23
N VAL A 121 3.26 20.37 -14.79
CA VAL A 121 2.10 21.00 -14.14
C VAL A 121 0.85 20.28 -14.64
N LEU A 122 0.15 19.61 -13.74
CA LEU A 122 -1.13 18.97 -14.00
C LEU A 122 -2.20 19.71 -13.20
N GLU A 123 -3.35 19.95 -13.82
CA GLU A 123 -4.49 20.64 -13.21
C GLU A 123 -5.76 19.77 -13.28
N GLY A 124 -6.65 19.99 -12.33
CA GLY A 124 -7.96 19.32 -12.30
C GLY A 124 -7.89 17.85 -11.90
N GLU A 125 -8.87 17.11 -12.38
CA GLU A 125 -9.05 15.68 -12.14
C GLU A 125 -9.45 14.98 -13.45
N GLY A 126 -9.21 13.67 -13.53
CA GLY A 126 -9.56 12.91 -14.72
C GLY A 126 -9.38 11.40 -14.52
N ARG A 127 -9.61 10.68 -15.61
CA ARG A 127 -9.42 9.23 -15.68
C ARG A 127 -8.48 8.88 -16.82
N LEU A 128 -7.53 8.02 -16.55
CA LEU A 128 -6.71 7.35 -17.56
C LEU A 128 -7.27 5.94 -17.80
N GLU A 129 -7.46 5.62 -19.06
CA GLU A 129 -7.94 4.31 -19.50
C GLU A 129 -6.96 3.75 -20.51
N ASN A 130 -6.34 2.63 -20.15
CA ASN A 130 -5.34 1.98 -21.00
C ASN A 130 -5.54 0.46 -20.95
N PHE A 131 -4.88 -0.23 -21.86
CA PHE A 131 -4.78 -1.69 -21.85
C PHE A 131 -3.35 -2.09 -21.55
N ILE A 132 -3.17 -3.02 -20.61
CA ILE A 132 -1.85 -3.46 -20.15
C ILE A 132 -1.65 -4.95 -20.35
N SER A 133 -0.44 -5.33 -20.72
CA SER A 133 0.03 -6.73 -20.74
C SER A 133 1.39 -6.80 -20.09
N LYS A 134 1.63 -7.86 -19.32
CA LYS A 134 2.90 -8.11 -18.65
C LYS A 134 3.61 -9.31 -19.28
N ASP A 135 4.83 -9.11 -19.72
CA ASP A 135 5.77 -10.18 -20.04
C ASP A 135 6.40 -10.67 -18.73
N GLU A 136 5.96 -11.83 -18.27
CA GLU A 136 6.43 -12.41 -16.99
C GLU A 136 7.90 -12.78 -17.03
N ASN A 137 8.44 -13.19 -18.19
CA ASN A 137 9.85 -13.59 -18.33
C ASN A 137 10.80 -12.39 -18.25
N ARG A 138 10.39 -11.28 -18.84
CA ARG A 138 11.16 -10.03 -18.87
C ARG A 138 10.80 -9.06 -17.77
N ASN A 139 9.71 -9.33 -17.03
CA ASN A 139 9.11 -8.43 -16.05
C ASN A 139 8.83 -7.02 -16.61
N ILE A 140 8.41 -6.94 -17.88
CA ILE A 140 8.11 -5.69 -18.58
C ILE A 140 6.60 -5.58 -18.76
N VAL A 141 6.05 -4.40 -18.42
CA VAL A 141 4.66 -4.04 -18.69
C VAL A 141 4.60 -3.20 -19.96
N THR A 142 3.76 -3.62 -20.90
CA THR A 142 3.44 -2.85 -22.11
C THR A 142 2.06 -2.20 -21.94
N VAL A 143 1.99 -0.92 -22.25
CA VAL A 143 0.76 -0.12 -22.19
C VAL A 143 0.37 0.29 -23.61
N ILE A 144 -0.92 0.17 -23.94
CA ILE A 144 -1.50 0.58 -25.22
C ILE A 144 -2.86 1.26 -24.99
N ASP A 145 -3.25 2.14 -25.91
CA ASP A 145 -4.48 2.94 -25.80
C ASP A 145 -5.72 2.26 -26.41
N LYS A 146 -5.53 1.16 -27.14
CA LYS A 146 -6.63 0.43 -27.80
C LYS A 146 -6.66 -1.01 -27.35
N GLU A 147 -7.87 -1.56 -27.22
CA GLU A 147 -8.06 -2.96 -26.89
C GLU A 147 -7.34 -3.90 -27.87
N LYS A 148 -6.65 -4.89 -27.31
CA LYS A 148 -5.94 -5.93 -28.05
C LYS A 148 -6.02 -7.25 -27.31
N PRO A 149 -6.18 -8.41 -27.98
CA PRO A 149 -6.13 -9.73 -27.36
C PRO A 149 -4.86 -9.89 -26.49
N GLY A 150 -5.02 -10.43 -25.26
CA GLY A 150 -3.93 -10.61 -24.30
C GLY A 150 -3.62 -9.37 -23.43
N PHE A 151 -4.30 -8.25 -23.66
CA PHE A 151 -4.21 -7.06 -22.82
C PHE A 151 -5.44 -6.95 -21.91
N LYS A 152 -5.23 -6.45 -20.70
CA LYS A 152 -6.28 -6.22 -19.70
C LYS A 152 -6.55 -4.73 -19.57
N ALA A 153 -7.81 -4.34 -19.54
CA ALA A 153 -8.21 -2.96 -19.26
C ALA A 153 -7.70 -2.52 -17.87
N SER A 154 -7.15 -1.32 -17.82
CA SER A 154 -6.64 -0.68 -16.61
C SER A 154 -7.18 0.73 -16.52
N TYR A 155 -7.65 1.11 -15.34
CA TYR A 155 -8.25 2.41 -15.06
C TYR A 155 -7.52 3.05 -13.88
N LEU A 156 -7.28 4.35 -13.99
CA LEU A 156 -6.70 5.18 -12.93
C LEU A 156 -7.47 6.49 -12.88
N ASP A 157 -8.16 6.75 -11.79
CA ASP A 157 -8.70 8.07 -11.50
C ASP A 157 -7.63 8.90 -10.80
N TYR A 158 -7.50 10.17 -11.18
CA TYR A 158 -6.51 11.06 -10.60
C TYR A 158 -7.08 12.44 -10.28
N LYS A 159 -6.47 13.08 -9.29
CA LYS A 159 -6.74 14.45 -8.90
C LYS A 159 -5.44 15.18 -8.58
N ALA A 160 -5.20 16.29 -9.28
CA ALA A 160 -4.09 17.17 -8.96
C ALA A 160 -4.37 17.89 -7.63
N LEU A 161 -3.45 17.83 -6.69
CA LEU A 161 -3.60 18.43 -5.36
C LEU A 161 -2.86 19.76 -5.24
N ALA A 162 -1.61 19.82 -5.71
CA ALA A 162 -0.77 21.01 -5.66
C ALA A 162 0.37 20.90 -6.66
N SER A 163 0.79 22.02 -7.25
CA SER A 163 1.94 22.11 -8.14
C SER A 163 2.96 23.10 -7.60
N LYS A 164 4.24 22.74 -7.69
CA LYS A 164 5.36 23.60 -7.31
C LYS A 164 6.61 23.23 -8.11
N GLU A 165 7.31 24.22 -8.65
CA GLU A 165 8.60 24.07 -9.34
C GLU A 165 8.59 23.03 -10.48
N GLY A 166 7.48 22.98 -11.25
CA GLY A 166 7.34 22.02 -12.35
C GLY A 166 7.01 20.59 -11.92
N LEU A 167 6.67 20.38 -10.66
CA LEU A 167 6.19 19.11 -10.11
C LEU A 167 4.74 19.24 -9.65
N THR A 168 3.97 18.18 -9.76
CA THR A 168 2.59 18.13 -9.26
C THR A 168 2.41 16.95 -8.31
N MET A 169 1.85 17.20 -7.13
CA MET A 169 1.34 16.16 -6.24
C MET A 169 -0.03 15.72 -6.73
N VAL A 170 -0.18 14.43 -6.94
CA VAL A 170 -1.40 13.82 -7.48
C VAL A 170 -1.90 12.76 -6.51
N GLU A 171 -3.21 12.75 -6.28
CA GLU A 171 -3.92 11.65 -5.62
C GLU A 171 -4.51 10.74 -6.70
N VAL A 172 -4.36 9.44 -6.52
CA VAL A 172 -4.80 8.40 -7.45
C VAL A 172 -5.47 7.25 -6.70
#